data_201301806e32e7c225db6b77f77b7a6e
#
_entry.id   201301806e32e7c225db6b77f77b7a6e
#
_cell.length_a   1.000
_cell.length_b   1.000
_cell.length_c   1.000
_cell.angle_alpha   90.00
_cell.angle_beta   90.00
_cell.angle_gamma   90.00
#
_symmetry.space_group_name_H-M   'P 1'
#
loop_
_entity.id
_entity.type
_entity.pdbx_description
1 polymer ?
#
loop_
_entity_poly.entity_id
_entity_poly.type
_entity_poly.pdbx_seq_one_letter_code
_entity_poly.pdbx_strand_id
1 'polypeptide(L)'
;MEYPSKFLYEALVNSTDDFIYFCDMKTGLFRYPPAQVEMFDLPGEIVGDALSHWKKIVHPEDWERFYKSNMEIGEDKADYHSIEFRARKRSGEYAWIRCKGQLIRDEYGKPVFFAGIMKLLGQQNKVDPLTQLLNHAEFMKAMERNIRDEMVEQMAVMLLDIDDFHQINELYN
;
A
#
# COMPACT_ATOMS: atom_id res chain seq x y z
N MET A 1 -23.52 17.34 -14.52
CA MET A 1 -22.21 17.99 -14.79
C MET A 1 -21.28 16.88 -15.27
N GLU A 2 -21.05 16.77 -16.59
CA GLU A 2 -20.16 15.76 -17.16
C GLU A 2 -18.74 16.35 -17.25
N TYR A 3 -17.81 15.77 -16.52
CA TYR A 3 -16.38 16.07 -16.67
C TYR A 3 -15.72 14.98 -17.51
N PRO A 4 -14.81 15.32 -18.46
CA PRO A 4 -14.01 14.32 -19.15
C PRO A 4 -13.18 13.53 -18.11
N SER A 5 -13.42 12.24 -18.02
CA SER A 5 -12.81 11.34 -17.02
C SER A 5 -11.28 11.37 -17.00
N LYS A 6 -10.66 11.67 -18.14
CA LYS A 6 -9.21 11.84 -18.27
C LYS A 6 -8.68 12.99 -17.42
N PHE A 7 -9.30 14.17 -17.49
CA PHE A 7 -8.84 15.33 -16.72
C PHE A 7 -9.07 15.16 -15.23
N LEU A 8 -10.16 14.49 -14.83
CA LEU A 8 -10.40 14.17 -13.43
C LEU A 8 -9.32 13.24 -12.86
N TYR A 9 -8.95 12.20 -13.61
CA TYR A 9 -7.87 11.29 -13.21
C TYR A 9 -6.54 12.03 -13.06
N GLU A 10 -6.15 12.83 -14.05
CA GLU A 10 -4.91 13.61 -14.01
C GLU A 10 -4.90 14.61 -12.84
N ALA A 11 -6.02 15.28 -12.58
CA ALA A 11 -6.13 16.18 -11.43
C ALA A 11 -5.98 15.45 -10.09
N LEU A 12 -6.59 14.28 -9.93
CA LEU A 12 -6.47 13.47 -8.72
C LEU A 12 -5.06 12.96 -8.51
N VAL A 13 -4.43 12.42 -9.55
CA VAL A 13 -3.03 11.94 -9.49
C VAL A 13 -2.06 13.05 -9.10
N ASN A 14 -2.26 14.27 -9.63
CA ASN A 14 -1.41 15.43 -9.33
C ASN A 14 -1.70 16.07 -7.97
N SER A 15 -2.78 15.66 -7.29
CA SER A 15 -3.19 16.23 -6.01
C SER A 15 -2.80 15.37 -4.79
N THR A 16 -2.13 14.24 -5.00
CA THR A 16 -1.75 13.32 -3.92
C THR A 16 -0.39 12.69 -4.16
N ASP A 17 0.28 12.34 -3.08
CA ASP A 17 1.50 11.50 -3.10
C ASP A 17 1.17 10.01 -3.16
N ASP A 18 -0.09 9.64 -2.97
CA ASP A 18 -0.55 8.27 -3.06
C ASP A 18 -0.79 7.87 -4.52
N PHE A 19 -0.67 6.59 -4.86
CA PHE A 19 -0.85 6.10 -6.22
C PHE A 19 -2.32 5.78 -6.50
N ILE A 20 -2.96 6.57 -7.35
CA ILE A 20 -4.33 6.31 -7.83
C ILE A 20 -4.24 5.42 -9.06
N TYR A 21 -4.94 4.29 -9.01
CA TYR A 21 -4.99 3.34 -10.13
C TYR A 21 -6.44 2.98 -10.45
N PHE A 22 -6.67 2.51 -11.66
CA PHE A 22 -7.94 1.90 -12.02
C PHE A 22 -7.76 0.77 -13.03
N CYS A 23 -8.76 -0.11 -13.09
CA CYS A 23 -8.90 -1.18 -14.07
C CYS A 23 -10.23 -1.03 -14.80
N ASP A 24 -10.18 -1.10 -16.11
CA ASP A 24 -11.37 -1.28 -16.95
C ASP A 24 -11.78 -2.76 -16.90
N MET A 25 -12.91 -3.06 -16.30
CA MET A 25 -13.38 -4.44 -16.09
C MET A 25 -13.76 -5.14 -17.39
N LYS A 26 -14.00 -4.39 -18.46
CA LYS A 26 -14.33 -4.96 -19.77
C LYS A 26 -13.08 -5.46 -20.50
N THR A 27 -11.99 -4.72 -20.42
CA THR A 27 -10.73 -5.01 -21.13
C THR A 27 -9.68 -5.67 -20.25
N GLY A 28 -9.82 -5.60 -18.92
CA GLY A 28 -8.82 -6.06 -17.95
C GLY A 28 -7.57 -5.17 -17.90
N LEU A 29 -7.61 -3.99 -18.53
CA LEU A 29 -6.47 -3.08 -18.56
C LEU A 29 -6.42 -2.23 -17.29
N PHE A 30 -5.30 -2.32 -16.60
CA PHE A 30 -4.97 -1.44 -15.48
C PHE A 30 -4.26 -0.19 -15.97
N ARG A 31 -4.57 0.94 -15.34
CA ARG A 31 -3.81 2.18 -15.48
C ARG A 31 -3.19 2.56 -14.15
N TYR A 32 -1.88 2.82 -14.21
CA TYR A 32 -1.05 3.24 -13.08
C TYR A 32 -0.47 4.64 -13.33
N PRO A 33 -0.28 5.48 -12.30
CA PRO A 33 0.39 6.76 -12.46
C PRO A 33 1.90 6.56 -12.74
N PRO A 34 2.55 7.51 -13.46
CA PRO A 34 3.97 7.42 -13.83
C PRO A 34 4.89 7.15 -12.63
N ALA A 35 4.65 7.81 -11.49
CA ALA A 35 5.43 7.62 -10.27
C ALA A 35 5.38 6.17 -9.74
N GLN A 36 4.23 5.49 -9.87
CA GLN A 36 4.09 4.08 -9.49
C GLN A 36 4.83 3.17 -10.45
N VAL A 37 4.76 3.46 -11.75
CA VAL A 37 5.48 2.73 -12.80
C VAL A 37 6.98 2.78 -12.54
N GLU A 38 7.51 3.98 -12.27
CA GLU A 38 8.93 4.17 -11.98
C GLU A 38 9.36 3.46 -10.70
N MET A 39 8.58 3.60 -9.62
CA MET A 39 8.92 3.04 -8.30
C MET A 39 8.98 1.52 -8.30
N PHE A 40 8.03 0.86 -8.96
CA PHE A 40 7.87 -0.59 -8.93
C PHE A 40 8.33 -1.30 -10.21
N ASP A 41 8.96 -0.57 -11.12
CA ASP A 41 9.45 -1.08 -12.41
C ASP A 41 8.34 -1.81 -13.20
N LEU A 42 7.16 -1.21 -13.24
CA LEU A 42 6.04 -1.75 -14.01
C LEU A 42 6.29 -1.54 -15.52
N PRO A 43 5.69 -2.37 -16.40
CA PRO A 43 5.99 -2.31 -17.84
C PRO A 43 5.49 -1.05 -18.55
N GLY A 44 4.66 -0.25 -17.88
CA GLY A 44 4.11 1.01 -18.39
C GLY A 44 2.89 1.46 -17.60
N GLU A 45 2.32 2.59 -18.02
CA GLU A 45 1.13 3.15 -17.38
C GLU A 45 -0.13 2.30 -17.64
N ILE A 46 -0.18 1.58 -18.74
CA ILE A 46 -1.30 0.70 -19.12
C ILE A 46 -0.80 -0.74 -19.20
N VAL A 47 -1.38 -1.61 -18.37
CA VAL A 47 -0.91 -2.98 -18.17
C VAL A 47 -2.08 -3.95 -18.26
N GLY A 48 -2.01 -4.94 -19.17
CA GLY A 48 -3.04 -5.95 -19.35
C GLY A 48 -2.97 -7.08 -18.33
N ASP A 49 -1.77 -7.65 -18.12
CA ASP A 49 -1.56 -8.74 -17.16
C ASP A 49 -0.89 -8.23 -15.88
N ALA A 50 -1.62 -7.41 -15.14
CA ALA A 50 -1.11 -6.81 -13.94
C ALA A 50 -0.71 -7.83 -12.87
N LEU A 51 -1.47 -8.92 -12.70
CA LEU A 51 -1.19 -9.93 -11.69
C LEU A 51 0.16 -10.62 -11.91
N SER A 52 0.53 -10.92 -13.16
CA SER A 52 1.84 -11.51 -13.47
C SER A 52 3.01 -10.58 -13.14
N HIS A 53 2.82 -9.26 -13.28
CA HIS A 53 3.84 -8.29 -12.89
C HIS A 53 3.95 -8.16 -11.36
N TRP A 54 2.81 -8.03 -10.68
CA TRP A 54 2.78 -7.97 -9.22
C TRP A 54 3.34 -9.25 -8.57
N LYS A 55 3.13 -10.42 -9.18
CA LYS A 55 3.71 -11.69 -8.69
C LYS A 55 5.23 -11.66 -8.56
N LYS A 56 5.91 -10.92 -9.42
CA LYS A 56 7.39 -10.82 -9.42
C LYS A 56 7.92 -9.91 -8.33
N ILE A 57 7.10 -9.00 -7.82
CA ILE A 57 7.52 -7.95 -6.90
C ILE A 57 6.85 -8.01 -5.53
N VAL A 58 5.66 -8.60 -5.41
CA VAL A 58 5.00 -8.84 -4.11
C VAL A 58 5.83 -9.85 -3.32
N HIS A 59 5.99 -9.61 -2.02
CA HIS A 59 6.73 -10.51 -1.14
C HIS A 59 6.08 -11.91 -1.13
N PRO A 60 6.86 -13.01 -1.20
CA PRO A 60 6.30 -14.35 -1.30
C PRO A 60 5.28 -14.70 -0.20
N GLU A 61 5.52 -14.28 1.05
CA GLU A 61 4.59 -14.50 2.17
C GLU A 61 3.26 -13.75 2.03
N ASP A 62 3.23 -12.64 1.27
CA ASP A 62 2.04 -11.82 1.10
C ASP A 62 1.27 -12.18 -0.18
N TRP A 63 1.89 -13.00 -1.07
CA TRP A 63 1.36 -13.28 -2.39
C TRP A 63 -0.02 -13.96 -2.37
N GLU A 64 -0.22 -14.97 -1.55
CA GLU A 64 -1.49 -15.70 -1.50
C GLU A 64 -2.64 -14.79 -1.12
N ARG A 65 -2.45 -13.96 -0.08
CA ARG A 65 -3.46 -12.97 0.36
C ARG A 65 -3.70 -11.91 -0.72
N PHE A 66 -2.64 -11.40 -1.35
CA PHE A 66 -2.74 -10.44 -2.46
C PHE A 66 -3.52 -11.03 -3.62
N TYR A 67 -3.16 -12.21 -4.07
CA TYR A 67 -3.79 -12.90 -5.19
C TYR A 67 -5.27 -13.16 -4.92
N LYS A 68 -5.61 -13.76 -3.77
CA LYS A 68 -6.99 -14.06 -3.38
C LYS A 68 -7.87 -12.82 -3.40
N SER A 69 -7.42 -11.72 -2.79
CA SER A 69 -8.20 -10.48 -2.73
C SER A 69 -8.44 -9.86 -4.11
N ASN A 70 -7.47 -9.94 -5.03
CA ASN A 70 -7.65 -9.49 -6.41
C ASN A 70 -8.57 -10.40 -7.21
N MET A 71 -8.50 -11.72 -7.01
CA MET A 71 -9.38 -12.69 -7.68
C MET A 71 -10.85 -12.51 -7.26
N GLU A 72 -11.10 -12.22 -5.97
CA GLU A 72 -12.46 -11.96 -5.48
C GLU A 72 -13.13 -10.77 -6.19
N ILE A 73 -12.36 -9.71 -6.50
CA ILE A 73 -12.83 -8.59 -7.33
C ILE A 73 -13.04 -9.03 -8.79
N GLY A 74 -12.05 -9.71 -9.37
CA GLY A 74 -12.09 -10.14 -10.78
C GLY A 74 -13.21 -11.14 -11.09
N GLU A 75 -13.56 -11.97 -10.12
CA GLU A 75 -14.64 -12.98 -10.22
C GLU A 75 -16.01 -12.45 -9.76
N ASP A 76 -16.11 -11.14 -9.51
CA ASP A 76 -17.35 -10.49 -9.08
C ASP A 76 -17.91 -11.00 -7.75
N LYS A 77 -17.00 -11.40 -6.84
CA LYS A 77 -17.34 -11.93 -5.50
C LYS A 77 -17.26 -10.90 -4.40
N ALA A 78 -16.58 -9.77 -4.66
CA ALA A 78 -16.42 -8.67 -3.73
C ALA A 78 -16.42 -7.32 -4.46
N ASP A 79 -17.00 -6.30 -3.84
CA ASP A 79 -17.02 -4.94 -4.37
C ASP A 79 -15.91 -4.08 -3.76
N TYR A 80 -15.26 -4.55 -2.71
CA TYR A 80 -14.27 -3.79 -1.96
C TYR A 80 -13.02 -4.60 -1.69
N HIS A 81 -11.88 -3.95 -1.86
CA HIS A 81 -10.55 -4.49 -1.64
C HIS A 81 -9.81 -3.63 -0.62
N SER A 82 -9.29 -4.25 0.43
CA SER A 82 -8.46 -3.56 1.43
C SER A 82 -7.42 -4.52 1.98
N ILE A 83 -6.18 -4.36 1.53
CA ILE A 83 -5.05 -5.20 1.96
C ILE A 83 -3.79 -4.39 2.22
N GLU A 84 -2.94 -4.96 3.05
CA GLU A 84 -1.56 -4.49 3.23
C GLU A 84 -0.61 -5.60 2.80
N PHE A 85 0.41 -5.24 2.05
CA PHE A 85 1.40 -6.18 1.52
C PHE A 85 2.73 -5.49 1.28
N ARG A 86 3.78 -6.28 1.19
CA ARG A 86 5.11 -5.82 0.82
C ARG A 86 5.32 -5.97 -0.68
N ALA A 87 5.82 -4.93 -1.32
CA ALA A 87 6.27 -5.00 -2.71
C ALA A 87 7.68 -4.45 -2.86
N ARG A 88 8.45 -5.10 -3.71
CA ARG A 88 9.83 -4.75 -3.99
C ARG A 88 9.87 -3.59 -4.98
N LYS A 89 10.50 -2.48 -4.56
CA LYS A 89 10.78 -1.34 -5.41
C LYS A 89 11.84 -1.67 -6.46
N ARG A 90 11.98 -0.79 -7.44
CA ARG A 90 13.08 -0.83 -8.42
C ARG A 90 14.47 -0.80 -7.77
N SER A 91 14.61 -0.16 -6.60
CA SER A 91 15.84 -0.16 -5.80
C SER A 91 16.21 -1.52 -5.20
N GLY A 92 15.31 -2.50 -5.24
CA GLY A 92 15.47 -3.82 -4.63
C GLY A 92 14.90 -3.93 -3.22
N GLU A 93 14.61 -2.83 -2.54
CA GLU A 93 14.05 -2.80 -1.20
C GLU A 93 12.55 -3.11 -1.21
N TYR A 94 12.05 -3.78 -0.17
CA TYR A 94 10.63 -3.93 0.06
C TYR A 94 10.03 -2.70 0.73
N ALA A 95 8.88 -2.27 0.24
CA ALA A 95 8.03 -1.26 0.86
C ALA A 95 6.71 -1.88 1.29
N TRP A 96 6.22 -1.49 2.46
CA TRP A 96 4.85 -1.78 2.87
C TRP A 96 3.88 -0.88 2.11
N ILE A 97 2.83 -1.47 1.58
CA ILE A 97 1.78 -0.80 0.83
C ILE A 97 0.45 -1.14 1.45
N ARG A 98 -0.39 -0.13 1.66
CA ARG A 98 -1.83 -0.29 1.87
C ARG A 98 -2.54 -0.02 0.57
N CYS A 99 -3.27 -1.00 0.08
CA CYS A 99 -4.09 -0.88 -1.12
C CYS A 99 -5.57 -0.94 -0.73
N LYS A 100 -6.33 0.06 -1.17
CA LYS A 100 -7.79 0.09 -1.04
C LYS A 100 -8.39 0.37 -2.40
N GLY A 101 -9.43 -0.36 -2.76
CA GLY A 101 -10.12 -0.17 -4.02
C GLY A 101 -11.57 -0.60 -3.95
N GLN A 102 -12.35 -0.11 -4.89
CA GLN A 102 -13.77 -0.37 -5.00
C GLN A 102 -14.15 -0.70 -6.43
N LEU A 103 -15.02 -1.69 -6.58
CA LEU A 103 -15.66 -2.05 -7.83
C LEU A 103 -16.85 -1.10 -8.08
N ILE A 104 -16.87 -0.48 -9.24
CA ILE A 104 -17.95 0.41 -9.67
C ILE A 104 -18.80 -0.34 -10.68
N ARG A 105 -20.13 -0.26 -10.49
CA ARG A 105 -21.12 -0.91 -11.33
C ARG A 105 -21.96 0.11 -12.12
N ASP A 106 -22.46 -0.31 -13.26
CA ASP A 106 -23.46 0.45 -14.01
C ASP A 106 -24.87 0.32 -13.39
N GLU A 107 -25.84 0.96 -14.02
CA GLU A 107 -27.25 0.95 -13.60
C GLU A 107 -27.90 -0.44 -13.62
N TYR A 108 -27.30 -1.40 -14.32
CA TYR A 108 -27.73 -2.81 -14.39
C TYR A 108 -26.98 -3.72 -13.40
N GLY A 109 -26.11 -3.15 -12.56
CA GLY A 109 -25.30 -3.87 -11.59
C GLY A 109 -24.06 -4.55 -12.17
N LYS A 110 -23.71 -4.29 -13.44
CA LYS A 110 -22.56 -4.91 -14.09
C LYS A 110 -21.28 -4.16 -13.74
N PRO A 111 -20.18 -4.88 -13.39
CA PRO A 111 -18.87 -4.29 -13.17
C PRO A 111 -18.36 -3.49 -14.36
N VAL A 112 -17.96 -2.24 -14.14
CA VAL A 112 -17.44 -1.33 -15.16
C VAL A 112 -16.00 -0.96 -14.90
N PHE A 113 -15.71 -0.49 -13.68
CA PHE A 113 -14.39 -0.12 -13.25
C PHE A 113 -14.07 -0.69 -11.88
N PHE A 114 -12.80 -0.99 -11.68
CA PHE A 114 -12.23 -1.12 -10.35
C PHE A 114 -11.22 0.00 -10.15
N ALA A 115 -11.40 0.83 -9.14
CA ALA A 115 -10.52 1.97 -8.89
C ALA A 115 -10.06 1.98 -7.44
N GLY A 116 -8.84 2.44 -7.20
CA GLY A 116 -8.29 2.44 -5.86
C GLY A 116 -7.08 3.33 -5.66
N ILE A 117 -6.62 3.31 -4.43
CA ILE A 117 -5.45 4.06 -3.96
C ILE A 117 -4.47 3.08 -3.32
N MET A 118 -3.21 3.15 -3.72
CA MET A 118 -2.09 2.50 -3.05
C MET A 118 -1.28 3.55 -2.30
N LYS A 119 -1.12 3.34 -1.01
CA LYS A 119 -0.36 4.21 -0.11
C LYS A 119 0.87 3.48 0.41
N LEU A 120 2.03 4.13 0.33
CA LEU A 120 3.24 3.64 0.98
C LEU A 120 3.11 3.80 2.50
N LEU A 121 3.26 2.71 3.22
CA LEU A 121 3.30 2.72 4.67
C LEU A 121 4.77 2.81 5.12
N GLY A 122 5.06 3.78 5.99
CA GLY A 122 6.37 3.83 6.65
C GLY A 122 7.46 4.66 5.98
N GLN A 123 7.19 5.44 4.94
CA GLN A 123 8.16 6.46 4.48
C GLN A 123 7.97 7.85 5.10
N GLN A 124 6.79 8.14 5.63
CA GLN A 124 6.51 9.50 6.14
C GLN A 124 6.87 9.73 7.61
N ASN A 125 7.03 8.69 8.43
CA ASN A 125 7.44 8.91 9.80
C ASN A 125 8.45 7.85 10.26
N LYS A 126 9.73 8.19 10.23
CA LYS A 126 10.76 7.45 11.00
C LYS A 126 10.53 7.55 12.49
N VAL A 127 9.78 8.54 12.89
CA VAL A 127 9.43 8.84 14.26
C VAL A 127 7.91 8.88 14.43
N ASP A 128 7.46 8.51 15.60
CA ASP A 128 6.09 8.71 16.02
C ASP A 128 5.80 10.22 16.14
N PRO A 129 4.73 10.75 15.53
CA PRO A 129 4.48 12.19 15.46
C PRO A 129 4.19 12.83 16.82
N LEU A 130 3.69 12.05 17.78
CA LEU A 130 3.37 12.54 19.12
C LEU A 130 4.61 12.57 20.02
N THR A 131 5.36 11.48 20.04
CA THR A 131 6.50 11.31 20.96
C THR A 131 7.85 11.71 20.36
N GLN A 132 7.94 11.85 19.02
CA GLN A 132 9.17 12.09 18.28
C GLN A 132 10.22 10.97 18.44
N LEU A 133 9.83 9.83 19.00
CA LEU A 133 10.67 8.64 19.10
C LEU A 133 10.60 7.83 17.81
N LEU A 134 11.62 6.99 17.56
CA LEU A 134 11.59 6.07 16.43
C LEU A 134 10.34 5.20 16.51
N ASN A 135 9.64 5.05 15.38
CA ASN A 135 8.56 4.09 15.33
C ASN A 135 9.12 2.65 15.39
N HIS A 136 8.25 1.67 15.62
CA HIS A 136 8.63 0.27 15.77
C HIS A 136 9.54 -0.23 14.64
N ALA A 137 9.22 0.09 13.38
CA ALA A 137 9.99 -0.38 12.23
C ALA A 137 11.41 0.21 12.17
N GLU A 138 11.56 1.50 12.46
CA GLU A 138 12.87 2.16 12.48
C GLU A 138 13.68 1.78 13.74
N PHE A 139 13.00 1.55 14.87
CA PHE A 139 13.62 0.99 16.06
C PHE A 139 14.23 -0.39 15.78
N MET A 140 13.48 -1.32 15.15
CA MET A 140 13.98 -2.64 14.79
C MET A 140 15.19 -2.57 13.84
N LYS A 141 15.15 -1.70 12.82
CA LYS A 141 16.29 -1.47 11.93
C LYS A 141 17.52 -0.90 12.66
N ALA A 142 17.30 0.00 13.61
CA ALA A 142 18.39 0.53 14.42
C ALA A 142 19.02 -0.55 15.30
N MET A 143 18.20 -1.42 15.88
CA MET A 143 18.63 -2.58 16.64
C MET A 143 19.48 -3.54 15.80
N GLU A 144 18.97 -3.94 14.61
CA GLU A 144 19.68 -4.83 13.69
C GLU A 144 21.05 -4.28 13.27
N ARG A 145 21.13 -2.96 13.01
CA ARG A 145 22.40 -2.31 12.70
C ARG A 145 23.38 -2.40 13.86
N ASN A 146 22.95 -2.04 15.07
CA ASN A 146 23.80 -2.06 16.26
C ASN A 146 24.32 -3.46 16.58
N ILE A 147 23.51 -4.49 16.35
CA ILE A 147 23.92 -5.90 16.51
C ILE A 147 24.93 -6.32 15.43
N ARG A 148 24.72 -5.85 14.17
CA ARG A 148 25.58 -6.25 13.03
C ARG A 148 26.95 -5.58 13.04
N ASP A 149 26.98 -4.31 13.43
CA ASP A 149 28.18 -3.48 13.27
C ASP A 149 29.22 -3.69 14.41
N GLU A 150 28.98 -4.66 15.31
CA GLU A 150 29.86 -5.01 16.46
C GLU A 150 30.38 -3.79 17.27
N MET A 151 29.76 -2.61 17.06
CA MET A 151 30.17 -1.36 17.69
C MET A 151 29.69 -1.24 19.14
N VAL A 152 28.88 -2.19 19.58
CA VAL A 152 28.28 -2.19 20.92
C VAL A 152 28.66 -3.46 21.65
N GLU A 153 29.56 -3.34 22.63
CA GLU A 153 29.98 -4.48 23.46
C GLU A 153 28.84 -5.01 24.35
N GLN A 154 27.91 -4.16 24.74
CA GLN A 154 26.75 -4.52 25.55
C GLN A 154 25.53 -3.65 25.18
N MET A 155 24.37 -4.27 25.03
CA MET A 155 23.11 -3.59 24.76
C MET A 155 22.03 -4.13 25.68
N ALA A 156 21.21 -3.24 26.23
CA ALA A 156 20.00 -3.59 26.97
C ALA A 156 18.76 -3.04 26.25
N VAL A 157 17.70 -3.83 26.22
CA VAL A 157 16.39 -3.41 25.71
C VAL A 157 15.39 -3.48 26.85
N MET A 158 14.63 -2.41 27.02
CA MET A 158 13.57 -2.33 28.00
C MET A 158 12.24 -2.12 27.29
N LEU A 159 11.25 -2.93 27.63
CA LEU A 159 9.87 -2.78 27.20
C LEU A 159 9.08 -2.16 28.36
N LEU A 160 8.44 -1.04 28.09
CA LEU A 160 7.56 -0.34 29.03
C LEU A 160 6.14 -0.36 28.47
N ASP A 161 5.18 -0.66 29.31
CA ASP A 161 3.75 -0.57 29.00
C ASP A 161 3.02 0.16 30.15
N ILE A 162 1.94 0.84 29.83
CA ILE A 162 1.11 1.56 30.79
C ILE A 162 -0.17 0.74 30.99
N ASP A 163 -0.37 0.24 32.21
CA ASP A 163 -1.57 -0.50 32.57
C ASP A 163 -2.83 0.36 32.31
N ASP A 164 -3.84 -0.24 31.71
CA ASP A 164 -5.12 0.39 31.42
C ASP A 164 -5.05 1.68 30.53
N PHE A 165 -4.01 1.84 29.71
CA PHE A 165 -3.81 3.01 28.85
C PHE A 165 -5.03 3.35 27.99
N HIS A 166 -5.74 2.35 27.51
CA HIS A 166 -6.98 2.54 26.74
C HIS A 166 -8.06 3.26 27.55
N GLN A 167 -8.27 2.88 28.81
CA GLN A 167 -9.24 3.50 29.71
C GLN A 167 -8.84 4.95 30.03
N ILE A 168 -7.55 5.21 30.20
CA ILE A 168 -7.03 6.56 30.45
C ILE A 168 -7.33 7.46 29.25
N ASN A 169 -7.11 6.99 28.02
CA ASN A 169 -7.39 7.77 26.81
C ASN A 169 -8.89 8.06 26.61
N GLU A 170 -9.78 7.11 26.96
CA GLU A 170 -11.23 7.34 26.90
C GLU A 170 -11.73 8.39 27.93
N LEU A 171 -11.03 8.55 29.04
CA LEU A 171 -11.41 9.51 30.07
C LEU A 171 -10.95 10.94 29.81
N TYR A 172 -9.91 11.13 29.01
CA TYR A 172 -9.25 12.45 28.82
C TYR A 172 -9.24 12.96 27.37
N ASN A 173 -9.89 12.28 26.42
CA ASN A 173 -10.07 12.73 25.03
C ASN A 173 -11.45 13.34 24.77
#